data_2ba37c80c599c22e21920049599120c6
#
_entry.id   2ba37c80c599c22e21920049599120c6
#
_cell.length_a   1.000
_cell.length_b   1.000
_cell.length_c   1.000
_cell.angle_alpha   90.00
_cell.angle_beta   90.00
_cell.angle_gamma   90.00
#
_symmetry.space_group_name_H-M   'P 1'
#
loop_
_entity.id
_entity.type
_entity.pdbx_description
1 polymer ?
#
loop_
_entity_poly.entity_id
_entity_poly.type
_entity_poly.pdbx_seq_one_letter_code
_entity_poly.pdbx_strand_id
1 'polypeptide(L)' 'MEYRLREIREAAHMTQQELADKSGVSRATIANIEIGKQVNIMTGTLLNLADALGVEAKDLFFKE' A
#
# COMPACT_ATOMS: atom_id res chain seq x y z
N MET A 1 6.44 2.80 13.20
CA MET A 1 6.85 2.74 11.79
C MET A 1 5.65 3.00 10.91
N GLU A 2 5.82 3.83 9.92
CA GLU A 2 4.74 4.16 8.99
C GLU A 2 5.07 3.61 7.62
N TYR A 3 4.02 3.40 6.84
CA TYR A 3 4.18 2.94 5.48
C TYR A 3 4.05 4.11 4.52
N ARG A 4 4.75 4.01 3.38
CA ARG A 4 4.73 5.03 2.35
C ARG A 4 3.69 4.72 1.27
N LEU A 5 2.67 3.97 1.61
CA LEU A 5 1.72 3.48 0.62
C LEU A 5 1.02 4.60 -0.12
N ARG A 6 0.53 5.60 0.61
CA ARG A 6 -0.18 6.71 -0.03
C ARG A 6 0.73 7.48 -0.98
N GLU A 7 1.96 7.76 -0.54
CA GLU A 7 2.92 8.49 -1.33
C GLU A 7 3.22 7.77 -2.64
N ILE A 8 3.45 6.47 -2.56
CA ILE A 8 3.81 5.67 -3.73
C ILE A 8 2.59 5.50 -4.63
N ARG A 9 1.40 5.31 -4.03
CA ARG A 9 0.17 5.21 -4.80
C ARG A 9 -0.09 6.48 -5.61
N GLU A 10 0.07 7.63 -4.97
CA GLU A 10 -0.17 8.91 -5.64
C GLU A 10 0.87 9.16 -6.73
N ALA A 11 2.11 8.75 -6.49
CA ALA A 11 3.15 8.86 -7.50
C ALA A 11 2.83 7.98 -8.72
N ALA A 12 2.11 6.90 -8.52
CA ALA A 12 1.68 6.01 -9.59
C ALA A 12 0.37 6.47 -10.23
N HIS A 13 -0.18 7.60 -9.78
CA HIS A 13 -1.42 8.18 -10.30
C HIS A 13 -2.62 7.24 -10.15
N MET A 14 -2.67 6.52 -9.03
CA MET A 14 -3.76 5.60 -8.74
C MET A 14 -4.64 6.12 -7.63
N THR A 15 -5.96 5.88 -7.75
CA THR A 15 -6.87 6.07 -6.64
C THR A 15 -6.78 4.87 -5.72
N GLN A 16 -7.34 5.00 -4.51
CA GLN A 16 -7.39 3.85 -3.59
C GLN A 16 -8.18 2.69 -4.21
N GLN A 17 -9.24 3.00 -4.94
CA GLN A 17 -10.05 1.95 -5.57
C GLN A 17 -9.28 1.26 -6.68
N GLU A 18 -8.54 2.02 -7.47
CA GLU A 18 -7.73 1.42 -8.54
C GLU A 18 -6.67 0.49 -7.97
N LEU A 19 -6.04 0.90 -6.88
CA LEU A 19 -5.05 0.05 -6.23
C LEU A 19 -5.72 -1.20 -5.64
N ALA A 20 -6.90 -1.04 -5.05
CA ALA A 20 -7.64 -2.19 -4.52
C ALA A 20 -7.95 -3.19 -5.62
N ASP A 21 -8.44 -2.71 -6.76
CA ASP A 21 -8.78 -3.57 -7.88
C ASP A 21 -7.57 -4.31 -8.42
N LYS A 22 -6.44 -3.62 -8.48
CA LYS A 22 -5.23 -4.18 -9.07
C LYS A 22 -4.51 -5.12 -8.12
N SER A 23 -4.57 -4.85 -6.83
CA SER A 23 -3.83 -5.63 -5.84
C SER A 23 -4.63 -6.78 -5.25
N GLY A 24 -5.95 -6.71 -5.34
CA GLY A 24 -6.81 -7.66 -4.66
C GLY A 24 -6.96 -7.37 -3.18
N VAL A 25 -6.45 -6.24 -2.71
CA VAL A 25 -6.56 -5.82 -1.31
C VAL A 25 -7.73 -4.87 -1.19
N SER A 26 -8.55 -5.02 -0.14
CA SER A 26 -9.74 -4.19 -0.02
C SER A 26 -9.38 -2.72 0.12
N ARG A 27 -10.25 -1.86 -0.40
CA ARG A 27 -10.05 -0.42 -0.30
C ARG A 27 -9.99 0.02 1.16
N ALA A 28 -10.80 -0.59 2.03
CA ALA A 28 -10.80 -0.26 3.44
C ALA A 28 -9.45 -0.55 4.09
N THR A 29 -8.83 -1.67 3.72
CA THR A 29 -7.52 -2.02 4.24
C THR A 29 -6.48 -1.00 3.76
N ILE A 30 -6.53 -0.62 2.48
CA ILE A 30 -5.61 0.37 1.94
C ILE A 30 -5.77 1.69 2.68
N ALA A 31 -7.01 2.15 2.89
CA ALA A 31 -7.26 3.39 3.59
C ALA A 31 -6.71 3.35 5.02
N ASN A 32 -6.91 2.23 5.72
CA ASN A 32 -6.42 2.08 7.08
C ASN A 32 -4.90 2.09 7.16
N ILE A 33 -4.24 1.49 6.19
CA ILE A 33 -2.79 1.53 6.13
C ILE A 33 -2.30 2.96 5.92
N GLU A 34 -2.96 3.69 5.02
CA GLU A 34 -2.53 5.03 4.66
C GLU A 34 -2.68 6.03 5.80
N ILE A 35 -3.68 5.85 6.65
CA ILE A 35 -3.85 6.75 7.79
C ILE A 35 -3.13 6.26 9.04
N GLY A 36 -2.38 5.17 8.93
CA GLY A 36 -1.60 4.66 10.05
C GLY A 36 -2.39 3.87 11.08
N LYS A 37 -3.63 3.52 10.76
CA LYS A 37 -4.49 2.79 11.68
C LYS A 37 -4.16 1.31 11.71
N GLN A 38 -3.66 0.78 10.61
CA GLN A 38 -3.28 -0.63 10.51
C GLN A 38 -1.78 -0.70 10.27
N VAL A 39 -1.05 -1.22 11.24
CA VAL A 39 0.42 -1.28 11.17
C VAL A 39 0.92 -2.70 11.03
N ASN A 40 0.11 -3.69 11.38
CA ASN A 40 0.48 -5.11 11.23
C ASN A 40 -0.10 -5.62 9.92
N ILE A 41 0.71 -5.59 8.87
CA ILE A 41 0.27 -6.00 7.54
C ILE A 41 0.87 -7.36 7.23
N MET A 42 0.01 -8.28 6.78
CA MET A 42 0.49 -9.60 6.39
C MET A 42 1.43 -9.48 5.21
N THR A 43 2.45 -10.33 5.20
CA THR A 43 3.44 -10.32 4.13
C THR A 43 2.80 -10.44 2.75
N GLY A 44 1.82 -11.32 2.60
CA GLY A 44 1.14 -11.49 1.33
C GLY A 44 0.44 -10.23 0.87
N THR A 45 -0.22 -9.54 1.79
CA THR A 45 -0.89 -8.28 1.47
C THR A 45 0.13 -7.24 1.02
N LEU A 46 1.25 -7.15 1.73
CA LEU A 46 2.29 -6.19 1.42
C LEU A 46 2.88 -6.46 0.04
N LEU A 47 3.13 -7.74 -0.27
CA LEU A 47 3.66 -8.12 -1.57
C LEU A 47 2.68 -7.82 -2.70
N ASN A 48 1.39 -8.05 -2.46
CA ASN A 48 0.37 -7.76 -3.48
C ASN A 48 0.30 -6.26 -3.77
N LEU A 49 0.40 -5.44 -2.73
CA LEU A 49 0.40 -3.98 -2.91
C LEU A 49 1.63 -3.52 -3.68
N ALA A 50 2.79 -4.03 -3.30
CA ALA A 50 4.03 -3.66 -3.96
C ALA A 50 4.00 -4.06 -5.44
N ASP A 51 3.50 -5.26 -5.72
CA ASP A 51 3.40 -5.75 -7.09
C ASP A 51 2.47 -4.88 -7.93
N ALA A 52 1.33 -4.51 -7.36
CA ALA A 52 0.37 -3.66 -8.06
C ALA A 52 0.95 -2.27 -8.35
N LEU A 53 1.84 -1.79 -7.51
CA LEU A 53 2.46 -0.49 -7.67
C LEU A 53 3.76 -0.53 -8.46
N GLY A 54 4.24 -1.73 -8.80
CA GLY A 54 5.48 -1.87 -9.55
C GLY A 54 6.73 -1.54 -8.75
N VAL A 55 6.68 -1.72 -7.44
CA VAL A 55 7.81 -1.44 -6.56
C VAL A 55 8.10 -2.68 -5.71
N GLU A 56 9.21 -2.65 -5.00
CA GLU A 56 9.53 -3.73 -4.08
C GLU A 56 8.86 -3.47 -2.73
N ALA A 57 8.60 -4.55 -2.00
CA ALA A 57 7.93 -4.42 -0.71
C ALA A 57 8.67 -3.48 0.24
N LYS A 58 10.02 -3.50 0.19
CA LYS A 58 10.82 -2.63 1.05
C LYS A 58 10.57 -1.15 0.78
N ASP A 59 10.14 -0.82 -0.42
CA ASP A 59 9.88 0.57 -0.79
C ASP A 59 8.63 1.12 -0.09
N LEU A 60 7.78 0.25 0.43
CA LEU A 60 6.57 0.67 1.11
C LEU A 60 6.81 1.05 2.56
N PHE A 61 7.99 0.75 3.10
CA PHE A 61 8.30 1.10 4.47
C PHE A 61 8.79 2.53 4.54
N PHE A 62 8.37 3.23 5.59
CA PHE A 62 8.80 4.60 5.80
C PHE A 62 10.28 4.61 6.20
N LYS A 63 11.02 5.49 5.59
CA LYS A 63 12.42 5.68 5.94
C LYS A 63 12.56 6.86 6.85
N GLU A 64 13.31 6.66 7.91
CA GLU A 64 13.60 7.76 8.81
C GLU A 64 14.75 8.59 8.29
#